data_4dc6d60fb7467625a5ac430c821b1c30
#
_entry.id   4dc6d60fb7467625a5ac430c821b1c30
#
_cell.length_a   1.000
_cell.length_b   1.000
_cell.length_c   1.000
_cell.angle_alpha   90.00
_cell.angle_beta   90.00
_cell.angle_gamma   90.00
#
_symmetry.space_group_name_H-M   'P 1'
#
loop_
_entity.id
_entity.type
_entity.pdbx_description
1 polymer ?
#
loop_
_entity_poly.entity_id
_entity_poly.type
_entity_poly.pdbx_seq_one_letter_code
_entity_poly.pdbx_strand_id
1 'polypeptide(L)'
;MVREPPAWARVLDARITLGVSLGLLAVGLGGPLPWAPLAVALGVGVLGLAWGRAPTRVARGFGAALLAGLLTAALHVALGTRAGAQAGLVLGARMAAGVAVFGLFSHLTPPWAFAGALRKLGAPDVFTELLTLSARYARVFEGAARTAREAQLVRGGYSGTRRALGSMGALAGLTLVRAFDQASATAEARAARGVGSRS
;
A
#
# COMPACT_ATOMS: atom_id res chain seq x y z
N MET A 1 -3.94 -16.41 0.38
CA MET A 1 -2.74 -17.02 -0.26
C MET A 1 -1.87 -15.89 -0.77
N VAL A 2 -0.85 -15.48 0.01
CA VAL A 2 0.16 -14.52 -0.43
C VAL A 2 1.04 -15.27 -1.41
N ARG A 3 0.87 -15.03 -2.70
CA ARG A 3 1.72 -15.62 -3.74
C ARG A 3 3.12 -15.07 -3.56
N GLU A 4 4.09 -15.96 -3.44
CA GLU A 4 5.49 -15.60 -3.46
C GLU A 4 5.82 -14.76 -4.70
N PRO A 5 6.62 -13.71 -4.56
CA PRO A 5 7.06 -12.92 -5.70
C PRO A 5 7.78 -13.83 -6.71
N PRO A 6 7.67 -13.57 -8.01
CA PRO A 6 8.32 -14.36 -9.04
C PRO A 6 9.85 -14.36 -8.83
N ALA A 7 10.51 -15.41 -9.25
CA ALA A 7 11.96 -15.62 -9.02
C ALA A 7 12.82 -14.43 -9.46
N TRP A 8 12.46 -13.74 -10.54
CA TRP A 8 13.16 -12.53 -11.03
C TRP A 8 12.96 -11.30 -10.10
N ALA A 9 11.83 -11.20 -9.39
CA ALA A 9 11.63 -10.12 -8.40
C ALA A 9 12.51 -10.31 -7.15
N ARG A 10 13.05 -11.51 -6.94
CA ARG A 10 14.07 -11.77 -5.91
C ARG A 10 15.46 -11.31 -6.35
N VAL A 11 15.70 -11.12 -7.64
CA VAL A 11 16.97 -10.66 -8.22
C VAL A 11 17.06 -9.13 -8.24
N LEU A 12 15.93 -8.44 -8.33
CA LEU A 12 15.90 -6.98 -8.23
C LEU A 12 16.11 -6.59 -6.76
N ASP A 13 17.29 -6.05 -6.48
CA ASP A 13 17.60 -5.49 -5.15
C ASP A 13 16.52 -4.48 -4.78
N ALA A 14 15.89 -4.65 -3.60
CA ALA A 14 14.82 -3.77 -3.13
C ALA A 14 15.25 -2.28 -3.08
N ARG A 15 16.56 -2.01 -3.07
CA ARG A 15 17.14 -0.67 -3.20
C ARG A 15 16.95 -0.08 -4.59
N ILE A 16 17.15 -0.89 -5.63
CA ILE A 16 17.00 -0.46 -7.02
C ILE A 16 15.53 -0.16 -7.28
N THR A 17 14.62 -1.04 -6.85
CA THR A 17 13.17 -0.80 -7.00
C THR A 17 12.71 0.43 -6.25
N LEU A 18 13.25 0.68 -5.06
CA LEU A 18 12.95 1.88 -4.27
C LEU A 18 13.52 3.14 -4.93
N GLY A 19 14.77 3.11 -5.36
CA GLY A 19 15.42 4.23 -6.06
C GLY A 19 14.73 4.57 -7.37
N VAL A 20 14.41 3.58 -8.20
CA VAL A 20 13.67 3.76 -9.46
C VAL A 20 12.27 4.31 -9.20
N SER A 21 11.56 3.79 -8.19
CA SER A 21 10.22 4.29 -7.86
C SER A 21 10.25 5.73 -7.37
N LEU A 22 11.21 6.10 -6.53
CA LEU A 22 11.40 7.48 -6.08
C LEU A 22 11.80 8.40 -7.25
N GLY A 23 12.67 7.96 -8.14
CA GLY A 23 13.04 8.70 -9.35
C GLY A 23 11.85 8.94 -10.27
N LEU A 24 11.03 7.91 -10.52
CA LEU A 24 9.79 8.03 -11.31
C LEU A 24 8.77 8.96 -10.64
N LEU A 25 8.65 8.91 -9.30
CA LEU A 25 7.80 9.84 -8.56
C LEU A 25 8.31 11.27 -8.66
N ALA A 26 9.62 11.49 -8.53
CA ALA A 26 10.22 12.82 -8.66
C ALA A 26 9.98 13.42 -10.05
N VAL A 27 10.13 12.62 -11.11
CA VAL A 27 9.87 13.03 -12.48
C VAL A 27 8.37 13.26 -12.72
N GLY A 28 7.52 12.37 -12.24
CA GLY A 28 6.06 12.45 -12.42
C GLY A 28 5.41 13.60 -11.65
N LEU A 29 5.90 13.92 -10.44
CA LEU A 29 5.32 14.94 -9.58
C LEU A 29 6.00 16.32 -9.75
N GLY A 30 7.32 16.33 -9.90
CA GLY A 30 8.14 17.55 -9.91
C GLY A 30 8.60 18.01 -11.30
N GLY A 31 8.40 17.20 -12.35
CA GLY A 31 8.85 17.54 -13.69
C GLY A 31 8.21 18.82 -14.24
N PRO A 32 9.00 19.70 -14.90
CA PRO A 32 8.49 20.94 -15.49
C PRO A 32 7.63 20.70 -16.74
N LEU A 33 7.72 19.51 -17.31
CA LEU A 33 7.02 19.14 -18.55
C LEU A 33 5.59 18.66 -18.23
N PRO A 34 4.56 19.25 -18.80
CA PRO A 34 3.16 18.92 -18.50
C PRO A 34 2.76 17.49 -18.91
N TRP A 35 3.49 16.87 -19.85
CA TRP A 35 3.24 15.50 -20.32
C TRP A 35 4.04 14.43 -19.54
N ALA A 36 5.04 14.81 -18.75
CA ALA A 36 5.86 13.87 -17.99
C ALA A 36 5.04 12.96 -17.06
N PRO A 37 4.05 13.46 -16.29
CA PRO A 37 3.22 12.59 -15.45
C PRO A 37 2.43 11.56 -16.25
N LEU A 38 1.92 11.94 -17.42
CA LEU A 38 1.19 11.02 -18.31
C LEU A 38 2.11 9.91 -18.84
N ALA A 39 3.32 10.29 -19.29
CA ALA A 39 4.29 9.31 -19.77
C ALA A 39 4.70 8.32 -18.67
N VAL A 40 4.92 8.78 -17.44
CA VAL A 40 5.21 7.92 -16.28
C VAL A 40 4.01 7.02 -15.97
N ALA A 41 2.79 7.56 -15.92
CA ALA A 41 1.59 6.78 -15.62
C ALA A 41 1.37 5.66 -16.66
N LEU A 42 1.47 6.01 -17.96
CA LEU A 42 1.30 5.04 -19.05
C LEU A 42 2.43 4.00 -19.08
N GLY A 43 3.68 4.42 -18.96
CA GLY A 43 4.84 3.52 -18.95
C GLY A 43 4.76 2.51 -17.80
N VAL A 44 4.46 2.99 -16.60
CA VAL A 44 4.30 2.13 -15.40
C VAL A 44 3.06 1.23 -15.55
N GLY A 45 1.96 1.74 -16.09
CA GLY A 45 0.75 0.95 -16.36
C GLY A 45 1.02 -0.19 -17.35
N VAL A 46 1.68 0.08 -18.46
CA VAL A 46 2.07 -0.94 -19.46
C VAL A 46 3.01 -1.97 -18.87
N LEU A 47 4.04 -1.55 -18.13
CA LEU A 47 4.96 -2.46 -17.44
C LEU A 47 4.22 -3.34 -16.42
N GLY A 48 3.30 -2.76 -15.65
CA GLY A 48 2.49 -3.49 -14.69
C GLY A 48 1.58 -4.54 -15.36
N LEU A 49 1.01 -4.23 -16.51
CA LEU A 49 0.20 -5.16 -17.30
C LEU A 49 1.05 -6.25 -17.96
N ALA A 50 2.21 -5.89 -18.52
CA ALA A 50 3.11 -6.83 -19.20
C ALA A 50 3.75 -7.83 -18.22
N TRP A 51 4.08 -7.39 -17.00
CA TRP A 51 4.75 -8.20 -15.99
C TRP A 51 3.85 -8.73 -14.87
N GLY A 52 2.63 -8.20 -14.76
CA GLY A 52 1.70 -8.56 -13.69
C GLY A 52 1.03 -9.91 -13.93
N ARG A 53 1.25 -10.89 -13.04
CA ARG A 53 0.45 -12.12 -13.00
C ARG A 53 -1.00 -11.90 -12.53
N ALA A 54 -1.38 -10.68 -12.20
CA ALA A 54 -2.73 -10.29 -11.82
C ALA A 54 -3.14 -9.01 -12.57
N PRO A 55 -3.32 -9.08 -13.90
CA PRO A 55 -3.63 -7.91 -14.74
C PRO A 55 -4.89 -7.17 -14.24
N THR A 56 -5.86 -7.89 -13.69
CA THR A 56 -7.10 -7.30 -13.17
C THR A 56 -6.89 -6.41 -11.94
N ARG A 57 -5.90 -6.65 -11.10
CA ARG A 57 -5.58 -5.80 -9.93
C ARG A 57 -4.83 -4.54 -10.37
N VAL A 58 -3.86 -4.71 -11.25
CA VAL A 58 -3.11 -3.59 -11.84
C VAL A 58 -4.06 -2.71 -12.65
N ALA A 59 -4.90 -3.30 -13.49
CA ALA A 59 -5.90 -2.57 -14.28
C ALA A 59 -6.91 -1.81 -13.41
N ARG A 60 -7.39 -2.40 -12.31
CA ARG A 60 -8.27 -1.71 -11.36
C ARG A 60 -7.56 -0.55 -10.66
N GLY A 61 -6.32 -0.74 -10.22
CA GLY A 61 -5.52 0.34 -9.62
C GLY A 61 -5.30 1.49 -10.61
N PHE A 62 -4.95 1.16 -11.84
CA PHE A 62 -4.78 2.15 -12.91
C PHE A 62 -6.10 2.84 -13.28
N GLY A 63 -7.20 2.09 -13.38
CA GLY A 63 -8.53 2.64 -13.60
C GLY A 63 -8.97 3.61 -12.48
N ALA A 64 -8.71 3.25 -11.22
CA ALA A 64 -8.97 4.14 -10.08
C ALA A 64 -8.12 5.42 -10.14
N ALA A 65 -6.85 5.31 -10.54
CA ALA A 65 -5.97 6.44 -10.72
C ALA A 65 -6.46 7.40 -11.83
N LEU A 66 -6.88 6.84 -12.98
CA LEU A 66 -7.47 7.62 -14.06
C LEU A 66 -8.77 8.30 -13.64
N LEU A 67 -9.63 7.57 -12.93
CA LEU A 67 -10.89 8.12 -12.43
C LEU A 67 -10.64 9.29 -11.45
N ALA A 68 -9.71 9.14 -10.51
CA ALA A 68 -9.33 10.21 -9.60
C ALA A 68 -8.78 11.43 -10.36
N GLY A 69 -7.96 11.19 -11.38
CA GLY A 69 -7.44 12.24 -12.27
C GLY A 69 -8.54 12.99 -13.02
N LEU A 70 -9.50 12.26 -13.60
CA LEU A 70 -10.64 12.84 -14.30
C LEU A 70 -11.55 13.63 -13.37
N LEU A 71 -11.83 13.10 -12.18
CA LEU A 71 -12.63 13.82 -11.17
C LEU A 71 -11.96 15.12 -10.73
N THR A 72 -10.63 15.10 -10.54
CA THR A 72 -9.86 16.31 -10.21
C THR A 72 -9.91 17.32 -11.33
N ALA A 73 -9.76 16.89 -12.58
CA ALA A 73 -9.86 17.75 -13.74
C ALA A 73 -11.27 18.37 -13.88
N ALA A 74 -12.32 17.56 -13.74
CA ALA A 74 -13.71 18.02 -13.79
C ALA A 74 -14.02 19.04 -12.69
N LEU A 75 -13.51 18.81 -11.46
CA LEU A 75 -13.69 19.73 -10.35
C LEU A 75 -13.02 21.09 -10.62
N HIS A 76 -11.82 21.12 -11.21
CA HIS A 76 -11.14 22.36 -11.58
C HIS A 76 -11.90 23.14 -12.65
N VAL A 77 -12.48 22.44 -13.63
CA VAL A 77 -13.33 23.06 -14.64
C VAL A 77 -14.61 23.62 -14.02
N ALA A 78 -15.27 22.84 -13.16
CA ALA A 78 -16.53 23.24 -12.53
C ALA A 78 -16.37 24.44 -11.57
N LEU A 79 -15.24 24.53 -10.86
CA LEU A 79 -14.94 25.64 -9.94
C LEU A 79 -14.44 26.90 -10.67
N GLY A 80 -14.31 26.89 -12.00
CA GLY A 80 -13.90 28.05 -12.79
C GLY A 80 -12.55 28.64 -12.38
N THR A 81 -11.62 27.80 -11.89
CA THR A 81 -10.30 28.27 -11.45
C THR A 81 -9.54 28.93 -12.60
N ARG A 82 -8.83 30.06 -12.33
CA ARG A 82 -8.07 30.82 -13.35
C ARG A 82 -7.05 29.99 -14.11
N ALA A 83 -6.62 28.86 -13.52
CA ALA A 83 -5.71 27.92 -14.15
C ALA A 83 -6.39 26.97 -15.15
N GLY A 84 -7.72 26.94 -15.22
CA GLY A 84 -8.51 26.26 -16.22
C GLY A 84 -8.35 24.73 -16.25
N ALA A 85 -8.89 24.15 -17.34
CA ALA A 85 -8.85 22.69 -17.58
C ALA A 85 -7.42 22.11 -17.63
N GLN A 86 -6.45 22.90 -18.10
CA GLN A 86 -5.05 22.43 -18.20
C GLN A 86 -4.44 22.10 -16.83
N ALA A 87 -4.65 22.95 -15.82
CA ALA A 87 -4.12 22.65 -14.46
C ALA A 87 -4.81 21.43 -13.86
N GLY A 88 -6.11 21.28 -14.06
CA GLY A 88 -6.85 20.10 -13.64
C GLY A 88 -6.34 18.81 -14.27
N LEU A 89 -6.07 18.83 -15.58
CA LEU A 89 -5.50 17.69 -16.31
C LEU A 89 -4.09 17.35 -15.85
N VAL A 90 -3.23 18.35 -15.65
CA VAL A 90 -1.87 18.12 -15.15
C VAL A 90 -1.89 17.56 -13.73
N LEU A 91 -2.73 18.09 -12.85
CA LEU A 91 -2.88 17.57 -11.48
C LEU A 91 -3.43 16.15 -11.47
N GLY A 92 -4.45 15.89 -12.29
CA GLY A 92 -5.00 14.56 -12.48
C GLY A 92 -3.97 13.55 -12.99
N ALA A 93 -3.15 13.95 -13.97
CA ALA A 93 -2.06 13.13 -14.49
C ALA A 93 -0.98 12.85 -13.42
N ARG A 94 -0.66 13.82 -12.56
CA ARG A 94 0.27 13.63 -11.42
C ARG A 94 -0.29 12.65 -10.40
N MET A 95 -1.56 12.73 -10.06
CA MET A 95 -2.22 11.76 -9.18
C MET A 95 -2.19 10.35 -9.78
N ALA A 96 -2.52 10.23 -11.09
CA ALA A 96 -2.47 8.96 -11.80
C ALA A 96 -1.04 8.36 -11.79
N ALA A 97 -0.01 9.17 -12.04
CA ALA A 97 1.39 8.74 -11.97
C ALA A 97 1.77 8.25 -10.58
N GLY A 98 1.43 9.01 -9.54
CA GLY A 98 1.70 8.63 -8.14
C GLY A 98 1.09 7.29 -7.77
N VAL A 99 -0.21 7.10 -8.07
CA VAL A 99 -0.92 5.83 -7.78
C VAL A 99 -0.35 4.66 -8.60
N ALA A 100 -0.01 4.89 -9.87
CA ALA A 100 0.56 3.86 -10.73
C ALA A 100 1.94 3.40 -10.22
N VAL A 101 2.85 4.34 -9.92
CA VAL A 101 4.18 4.04 -9.39
C VAL A 101 4.11 3.35 -8.04
N PHE A 102 3.29 3.88 -7.11
CA PHE A 102 3.12 3.28 -5.79
C PHE A 102 2.49 1.88 -5.87
N GLY A 103 1.51 1.70 -6.75
CA GLY A 103 0.89 0.41 -7.01
C GLY A 103 1.90 -0.62 -7.52
N LEU A 104 2.73 -0.26 -8.49
CA LEU A 104 3.78 -1.13 -9.00
C LEU A 104 4.83 -1.45 -7.92
N PHE A 105 5.30 -0.43 -7.20
CA PHE A 105 6.24 -0.61 -6.08
C PHE A 105 5.70 -1.58 -5.03
N SER A 106 4.47 -1.39 -4.58
CA SER A 106 3.82 -2.26 -3.58
C SER A 106 3.65 -3.70 -4.06
N HIS A 107 3.55 -3.90 -5.38
CA HIS A 107 3.44 -5.22 -5.97
C HIS A 107 4.78 -5.94 -6.09
N LEU A 108 5.84 -5.19 -6.37
CA LEU A 108 7.19 -5.72 -6.54
C LEU A 108 7.95 -5.89 -5.23
N THR A 109 7.69 -5.03 -4.24
CA THR A 109 8.48 -4.95 -3.01
C THR A 109 7.67 -5.42 -1.81
N PRO A 110 7.87 -6.65 -1.32
CA PRO A 110 7.22 -7.11 -0.11
C PRO A 110 7.75 -6.34 1.12
N PRO A 111 6.94 -6.19 2.20
CA PRO A 111 7.28 -5.35 3.36
C PRO A 111 8.62 -5.69 4.02
N TRP A 112 9.01 -6.97 4.05
CA TRP A 112 10.31 -7.39 4.62
C TRP A 112 11.50 -6.98 3.75
N ALA A 113 11.35 -6.99 2.42
CA ALA A 113 12.39 -6.52 1.50
C ALA A 113 12.55 -5.00 1.60
N PHE A 114 11.44 -4.28 1.79
CA PHE A 114 11.44 -2.84 2.04
C PHE A 114 12.18 -2.50 3.35
N ALA A 115 11.86 -3.19 4.46
CA ALA A 115 12.58 -3.02 5.72
C ALA A 115 14.08 -3.30 5.59
N GLY A 116 14.45 -4.37 4.86
CA GLY A 116 15.84 -4.69 4.57
C GLY A 116 16.55 -3.64 3.73
N ALA A 117 15.86 -3.03 2.76
CA ALA A 117 16.41 -1.93 1.96
C ALA A 117 16.66 -0.67 2.81
N LEU A 118 15.71 -0.31 3.67
CA LEU A 118 15.84 0.83 4.59
C LEU A 118 17.02 0.66 5.55
N ARG A 119 17.19 -0.54 6.13
CA ARG A 119 18.33 -0.84 7.00
C ARG A 119 19.67 -0.65 6.27
N LYS A 120 19.75 -1.10 5.03
CA LYS A 120 20.95 -0.91 4.19
C LYS A 120 21.18 0.55 3.78
N LEU A 121 20.15 1.40 3.81
CA LEU A 121 20.23 2.84 3.58
C LEU A 121 20.56 3.64 4.85
N GLY A 122 20.82 2.97 5.98
CA GLY A 122 21.22 3.62 7.23
C GLY A 122 20.05 3.91 8.18
N ALA A 123 18.85 3.36 7.95
CA ALA A 123 17.77 3.50 8.92
C ALA A 123 18.11 2.76 10.24
N PRO A 124 17.74 3.32 11.40
CA PRO A 124 18.00 2.71 12.70
C PRO A 124 17.45 1.28 12.78
N ASP A 125 18.20 0.37 13.41
CA ASP A 125 17.80 -1.04 13.53
C ASP A 125 16.46 -1.19 14.25
N VAL A 126 16.19 -0.38 15.27
CA VAL A 126 14.91 -0.36 15.99
C VAL A 126 13.72 -0.10 15.05
N PHE A 127 13.88 0.86 14.14
CA PHE A 127 12.82 1.20 13.17
C PHE A 127 12.56 0.05 12.19
N THR A 128 13.61 -0.56 11.65
CA THR A 128 13.49 -1.67 10.69
C THR A 128 12.95 -2.94 11.36
N GLU A 129 13.28 -3.17 12.62
CA GLU A 129 12.71 -4.26 13.42
C GLU A 129 11.21 -4.04 13.66
N LEU A 130 10.82 -2.84 14.11
CA LEU A 130 9.40 -2.48 14.30
C LEU A 130 8.60 -2.63 13.01
N LEU A 131 9.14 -2.16 11.88
CA LEU A 131 8.48 -2.30 10.58
C LEU A 131 8.27 -3.77 10.19
N THR A 132 9.28 -4.60 10.40
CA THR A 132 9.22 -6.05 10.11
C THR A 132 8.20 -6.76 11.01
N LEU A 133 8.20 -6.44 12.31
CA LEU A 133 7.23 -6.97 13.27
C LEU A 133 5.80 -6.52 12.93
N SER A 134 5.62 -5.24 12.62
CA SER A 134 4.32 -4.70 12.21
C SER A 134 3.79 -5.41 10.97
N ALA A 135 4.62 -5.60 9.95
CA ALA A 135 4.24 -6.33 8.74
C ALA A 135 3.92 -7.81 9.00
N ARG A 136 4.59 -8.44 9.96
CA ARG A 136 4.30 -9.81 10.40
C ARG A 136 2.96 -9.89 11.10
N TYR A 137 2.72 -9.03 12.09
CA TYR A 137 1.47 -9.04 12.85
C TYR A 137 0.27 -8.60 12.02
N ALA A 138 0.43 -7.65 11.11
CA ALA A 138 -0.63 -7.26 10.18
C ALA A 138 -1.17 -8.48 9.40
N ARG A 139 -0.31 -9.39 8.96
CA ARG A 139 -0.74 -10.63 8.28
C ARG A 139 -1.47 -11.60 9.20
N VAL A 140 -1.01 -11.74 10.45
CA VAL A 140 -1.67 -12.58 11.45
C VAL A 140 -3.07 -12.05 11.74
N PHE A 141 -3.19 -10.73 11.94
CA PHE A 141 -4.48 -10.09 12.23
C PHE A 141 -5.41 -10.09 11.00
N GLU A 142 -4.88 -9.93 9.79
CA GLU A 142 -5.65 -10.09 8.55
C GLU A 142 -6.29 -11.48 8.47
N GLY A 143 -5.53 -12.53 8.77
CA GLY A 143 -6.04 -13.90 8.82
C GLY A 143 -7.15 -14.07 9.85
N ALA A 144 -6.93 -13.59 11.07
CA ALA A 144 -7.91 -13.66 12.15
C ALA A 144 -9.18 -12.84 11.84
N ALA A 145 -9.02 -11.65 11.27
CA ALA A 145 -10.13 -10.79 10.86
C ALA A 145 -10.95 -11.43 9.74
N ARG A 146 -10.30 -12.07 8.78
CA ARG A 146 -10.99 -12.81 7.71
C ARG A 146 -11.85 -13.93 8.26
N THR A 147 -11.31 -14.79 9.13
CA THR A 147 -12.06 -15.88 9.77
C THR A 147 -13.24 -15.34 10.59
N ALA A 148 -13.02 -14.28 11.37
CA ALA A 148 -14.11 -13.66 12.14
C ALA A 148 -15.18 -13.07 11.24
N ARG A 149 -14.81 -12.44 10.12
CA ARG A 149 -15.76 -11.90 9.13
C ARG A 149 -16.56 -13.02 8.48
N GLU A 150 -15.94 -14.12 8.11
CA GLU A 150 -16.62 -15.30 7.54
C GLU A 150 -17.66 -15.88 8.53
N ALA A 151 -17.29 -15.99 9.81
CA ALA A 151 -18.23 -16.41 10.85
C ALA A 151 -19.43 -15.46 11.00
N GLN A 152 -19.21 -14.14 10.90
CA GLN A 152 -20.28 -13.15 10.93
C GLN A 152 -21.17 -13.20 9.68
N LEU A 153 -20.61 -13.49 8.51
CA LEU A 153 -21.39 -13.68 7.27
C LEU A 153 -22.36 -14.85 7.40
N VAL A 154 -21.91 -15.99 7.92
CA VAL A 154 -22.77 -17.17 8.16
C VAL A 154 -23.90 -16.85 9.14
N ARG A 155 -23.66 -16.00 10.14
CA ARG A 155 -24.67 -15.56 11.13
C ARG A 155 -25.58 -14.44 10.62
N GLY A 156 -25.51 -14.06 9.34
CA GLY A 156 -26.31 -12.97 8.75
C GLY A 156 -25.93 -11.57 9.26
N GLY A 157 -24.72 -11.40 9.80
CA GLY A 157 -24.24 -10.14 10.37
C GLY A 157 -24.13 -8.99 9.37
N TYR A 158 -24.16 -9.27 8.07
CA TYR A 158 -24.10 -8.28 6.99
C TYR A 158 -25.43 -8.13 6.23
N SER A 159 -26.52 -8.71 6.73
CA SER A 159 -27.85 -8.57 6.15
C SER A 159 -28.49 -7.22 6.55
N GLY A 160 -28.12 -6.15 5.86
CA GLY A 160 -28.59 -4.78 6.09
C GLY A 160 -27.56 -3.88 6.76
N THR A 161 -27.67 -2.56 6.50
CA THR A 161 -26.68 -1.54 6.85
C THR A 161 -26.36 -1.47 8.36
N ARG A 162 -27.39 -1.52 9.19
CA ARG A 162 -27.23 -1.44 10.67
C ARG A 162 -26.49 -2.66 11.22
N ARG A 163 -26.82 -3.87 10.76
CA ARG A 163 -26.12 -5.10 11.15
C ARG A 163 -24.69 -5.12 10.65
N ALA A 164 -24.47 -4.67 9.41
CA ALA A 164 -23.13 -4.57 8.82
C ALA A 164 -22.23 -3.65 9.64
N LEU A 165 -22.72 -2.47 10.06
CA LEU A 165 -21.96 -1.55 10.92
C LEU A 165 -21.64 -2.17 12.28
N GLY A 166 -22.60 -2.84 12.92
CA GLY A 166 -22.35 -3.58 14.17
C GLY A 166 -21.32 -4.68 14.02
N SER A 167 -21.41 -5.47 12.95
CA SER A 167 -20.45 -6.53 12.63
C SER A 167 -19.06 -5.98 12.36
N MET A 168 -18.93 -4.86 11.64
CA MET A 168 -17.65 -4.20 11.41
C MET A 168 -17.04 -3.64 12.71
N GLY A 169 -17.87 -3.03 13.57
CA GLY A 169 -17.43 -2.56 14.89
C GLY A 169 -16.94 -3.69 15.78
N ALA A 170 -17.70 -4.80 15.85
CA ALA A 170 -17.29 -5.98 16.61
C ALA A 170 -15.99 -6.61 16.06
N LEU A 171 -15.83 -6.65 14.74
CA LEU A 171 -14.60 -7.13 14.09
C LEU A 171 -13.40 -6.26 14.44
N ALA A 172 -13.57 -4.93 14.37
CA ALA A 172 -12.52 -3.98 14.73
C ALA A 172 -12.13 -4.11 16.21
N GLY A 173 -13.13 -4.18 17.11
CA GLY A 173 -12.90 -4.38 18.55
C GLY A 173 -12.18 -5.68 18.86
N LEU A 174 -12.61 -6.80 18.27
CA LEU A 174 -11.94 -8.10 18.45
C LEU A 174 -10.49 -8.07 17.95
N THR A 175 -10.26 -7.41 16.81
CA THR A 175 -8.90 -7.31 16.24
C THR A 175 -8.00 -6.48 17.14
N LEU A 176 -8.54 -5.39 17.71
CA LEU A 176 -7.81 -4.53 18.64
C LEU A 176 -7.44 -5.27 19.94
N VAL A 177 -8.39 -5.96 20.56
CA VAL A 177 -8.13 -6.78 21.77
C VAL A 177 -7.04 -7.80 21.50
N ARG A 178 -7.14 -8.55 20.40
CA ARG A 178 -6.10 -9.53 20.02
C ARG A 178 -4.74 -8.88 19.77
N ALA A 179 -4.72 -7.65 19.24
CA ALA A 179 -3.46 -6.93 19.03
C ALA A 179 -2.80 -6.57 20.37
N PHE A 180 -3.57 -6.13 21.37
CA PHE A 180 -3.06 -5.87 22.71
C PHE A 180 -2.58 -7.15 23.41
N ASP A 181 -3.35 -8.23 23.36
CA ASP A 181 -2.96 -9.52 23.95
C ASP A 181 -1.64 -10.02 23.33
N GLN A 182 -1.51 -9.90 22.01
CA GLN A 182 -0.30 -10.31 21.30
C GLN A 182 0.89 -9.40 21.66
N ALA A 183 0.67 -8.09 21.83
CA ALA A 183 1.72 -7.16 22.25
C ALA A 183 2.22 -7.49 23.65
N SER A 184 1.31 -7.74 24.59
CA SER A 184 1.64 -8.13 25.97
C SER A 184 2.43 -9.44 26.01
N ALA A 185 1.94 -10.48 25.33
CA ALA A 185 2.62 -11.77 25.26
C ALA A 185 4.02 -11.66 24.62
N THR A 186 4.17 -10.78 23.62
CA THR A 186 5.48 -10.54 22.99
C THR A 186 6.42 -9.80 23.93
N ALA A 187 5.93 -8.82 24.70
CA ALA A 187 6.72 -8.07 25.66
C ALA A 187 7.21 -9.01 26.79
N GLU A 188 6.33 -9.84 27.33
CA GLU A 188 6.67 -10.85 28.35
C GLU A 188 7.70 -11.85 27.84
N ALA A 189 7.52 -12.38 26.63
CA ALA A 189 8.46 -13.31 26.01
C ALA A 189 9.85 -12.68 25.77
N ARG A 190 9.91 -11.38 25.45
CA ARG A 190 11.18 -10.64 25.32
C ARG A 190 11.84 -10.40 26.67
N ALA A 191 11.08 -10.04 27.69
CA ALA A 191 11.57 -9.88 29.04
C ALA A 191 12.16 -11.18 29.57
N ALA A 192 11.47 -12.31 29.37
CA ALA A 192 11.94 -13.64 29.78
C ALA A 192 13.24 -14.07 29.08
N ARG A 193 13.49 -13.56 27.85
CA ARG A 193 14.74 -13.84 27.11
C ARG A 193 15.87 -12.86 27.41
N GLY A 194 15.69 -11.92 28.33
CA GLY A 194 16.69 -10.91 28.67
C GLY A 194 16.98 -9.90 27.55
N VAL A 195 16.10 -9.79 26.57
CA VAL A 195 16.22 -8.85 25.43
C VAL A 195 15.71 -7.46 25.85
N GLY A 196 16.25 -6.86 26.85
CA GLY A 196 15.84 -5.53 27.33
C GLY A 196 16.73 -4.99 28.45
N SER A 197 17.65 -5.80 28.92
CA SER A 197 18.53 -5.42 30.04
C SER A 197 19.93 -4.93 29.62
N ARG A 198 20.14 -4.67 28.34
CA ARG A 198 21.37 -4.07 27.82
C ARG A 198 21.06 -2.67 27.29
N SER A 199 20.88 -1.74 28.19
CA SER A 199 21.04 -0.30 27.96
C SER A 199 22.26 0.20 28.69
#